data_17ca5ccaa2cdfe728bd02f54468a8aff
#
_entry.id   17ca5ccaa2cdfe728bd02f54468a8aff
#
_cell.length_a   1.000
_cell.length_b   1.000
_cell.length_c   1.000
_cell.angle_alpha   90.00
_cell.angle_beta   90.00
_cell.angle_gamma   90.00
#
_symmetry.space_group_name_H-M   'P 1'
#
loop_
_entity.id
_entity.type
_entity.pdbx_description
1 polymer ?
#
loop_
_entity_poly.entity_id
_entity_poly.type
_entity_poly.pdbx_seq_one_letter_code
_entity_poly.pdbx_strand_id
1 'polypeptide(L)'
;TAVGMGLANAVSRLKDSQAKSKVVILLTDGSNNMGDLSPMTAAQIAKSLDIRVYTIGVGTNKVAPYPMPVAGGVQYVNIPVEIDTQTLSDIAVTTQGNFYRATNNRQLKQIYKDIDKLEKTKMNVKKFSKRYEAYQPFAIAAIFSLLLEILLRNTILRRIP
;
A
#
# COMPACT_ATOMS: atom_id res chain seq x y z
N THR A 1 -2.43 -23.67 1.69
CA THR A 1 -2.56 -22.26 2.11
C THR A 1 -3.54 -21.54 1.19
N ALA A 2 -4.48 -20.77 1.75
CA ALA A 2 -5.48 -19.99 1.02
C ALA A 2 -5.10 -18.50 0.99
N VAL A 3 -4.04 -18.17 0.24
CA VAL A 3 -3.47 -16.81 0.18
C VAL A 3 -4.48 -15.80 -0.35
N GLY A 4 -5.21 -16.14 -1.41
CA GLY A 4 -6.21 -15.25 -2.02
C GLY A 4 -7.34 -14.90 -1.05
N MET A 5 -7.88 -15.88 -0.33
CA MET A 5 -8.93 -15.66 0.69
C MET A 5 -8.41 -14.83 1.88
N GLY A 6 -7.18 -15.10 2.35
CA GLY A 6 -6.55 -14.33 3.40
C GLY A 6 -6.39 -12.85 3.03
N LEU A 7 -5.90 -12.59 1.82
CA LEU A 7 -5.74 -11.24 1.27
C LEU A 7 -7.11 -10.54 1.13
N ALA A 8 -8.12 -11.22 0.56
CA ALA A 8 -9.45 -10.65 0.40
C ALA A 8 -10.11 -10.27 1.74
N ASN A 9 -9.95 -11.11 2.77
CA ASN A 9 -10.43 -10.80 4.12
C ASN A 9 -9.74 -9.56 4.71
N ALA A 10 -8.42 -9.45 4.55
CA ALA A 10 -7.68 -8.27 5.00
C ALA A 10 -8.14 -6.99 4.27
N VAL A 11 -8.30 -7.06 2.96
CA VAL A 11 -8.80 -5.97 2.12
C VAL A 11 -10.22 -5.56 2.53
N SER A 12 -11.11 -6.51 2.76
CA SER A 12 -12.49 -6.25 3.20
C SER A 12 -12.54 -5.50 4.53
N ARG A 13 -11.63 -5.76 5.46
CA ARG A 13 -11.53 -5.03 6.72
C ARG A 13 -11.03 -3.59 6.58
N LEU A 14 -10.26 -3.31 5.52
CA LEU A 14 -9.67 -2.00 5.27
C LEU A 14 -10.48 -1.14 4.29
N LYS A 15 -11.45 -1.69 3.57
CA LYS A 15 -12.20 -0.97 2.52
C LYS A 15 -12.84 0.31 3.04
N ASP A 16 -13.47 0.27 4.20
CA ASP A 16 -14.22 1.38 4.81
C ASP A 16 -13.35 2.28 5.71
N SER A 17 -12.04 1.97 5.81
CA SER A 17 -11.12 2.75 6.64
C SER A 17 -10.92 4.15 6.07
N GLN A 18 -10.99 5.18 6.93
CA GLN A 18 -10.71 6.57 6.60
C GLN A 18 -9.20 6.92 6.70
N ALA A 19 -8.34 5.92 6.88
CA ALA A 19 -6.91 6.13 6.98
C ALA A 19 -6.34 6.69 5.66
N LYS A 20 -5.37 7.61 5.76
CA LYS A 20 -4.69 8.23 4.60
C LYS A 20 -3.84 7.25 3.80
N SER A 21 -3.36 6.20 4.42
CA SER A 21 -2.66 5.08 3.80
C SER A 21 -3.23 3.78 4.32
N LYS A 22 -3.58 2.89 3.41
CA LYS A 22 -4.08 1.55 3.71
C LYS A 22 -3.06 0.54 3.21
N VAL A 23 -2.56 -0.27 4.12
CA VAL A 23 -1.46 -1.21 3.85
C VAL A 23 -1.80 -2.58 4.40
N VAL A 24 -1.55 -3.61 3.61
CA VAL A 24 -1.58 -5.02 4.02
C VAL A 24 -0.17 -5.59 3.92
N ILE A 25 0.26 -6.32 4.93
CA ILE A 25 1.48 -7.13 4.87
C ILE A 25 1.04 -8.59 4.81
N LEU A 26 1.26 -9.22 3.68
CA LEU A 26 0.98 -10.62 3.43
C LEU A 26 2.23 -11.46 3.71
N LEU A 27 2.20 -12.24 4.77
CA LEU A 27 3.28 -13.12 5.17
C LEU A 27 2.87 -14.57 4.92
N THR A 28 3.67 -15.32 4.16
CA THR A 28 3.40 -16.74 3.87
C THR A 28 4.71 -17.52 3.75
N ASP A 29 4.64 -18.79 4.14
CA ASP A 29 5.71 -19.77 4.01
C ASP A 29 5.44 -20.83 2.94
N GLY A 30 4.29 -20.75 2.26
CA GLY A 30 3.87 -21.72 1.25
C GLY A 30 3.24 -21.09 0.02
N SER A 31 2.95 -21.96 -0.95
CA SER A 31 2.22 -21.62 -2.17
C SER A 31 0.71 -21.60 -1.93
N ASN A 32 -0.01 -20.86 -2.79
CA ASN A 32 -1.48 -20.87 -2.79
C ASN A 32 -1.98 -22.15 -3.45
N ASN A 33 -2.52 -23.05 -2.64
CA ASN A 33 -3.04 -24.35 -3.10
C ASN A 33 -4.47 -24.64 -2.64
N MET A 34 -5.15 -23.67 -2.04
CA MET A 34 -6.52 -23.78 -1.54
C MET A 34 -7.27 -22.46 -1.64
N GLY A 35 -8.60 -22.53 -1.67
CA GLY A 35 -9.50 -21.39 -1.66
C GLY A 35 -10.07 -21.04 -3.04
N ASP A 36 -11.31 -20.54 -3.06
CA ASP A 36 -12.08 -20.26 -4.27
C ASP A 36 -11.67 -18.94 -4.96
N LEU A 37 -10.94 -18.08 -4.26
CA LEU A 37 -10.49 -16.80 -4.79
C LEU A 37 -9.00 -16.82 -5.13
N SER A 38 -8.69 -16.48 -6.38
CA SER A 38 -7.29 -16.40 -6.79
C SER A 38 -6.57 -15.24 -6.10
N PRO A 39 -5.27 -15.38 -5.75
CA PRO A 39 -4.48 -14.31 -5.17
C PRO A 39 -4.45 -13.04 -6.04
N MET A 40 -4.41 -13.18 -7.35
CA MET A 40 -4.39 -12.06 -8.28
C MET A 40 -5.72 -11.30 -8.33
N THR A 41 -6.85 -12.00 -8.23
CA THR A 41 -8.18 -11.36 -8.12
C THR A 41 -8.25 -10.53 -6.83
N ALA A 42 -7.77 -11.07 -5.70
CA ALA A 42 -7.71 -10.33 -4.44
C ALA A 42 -6.79 -9.10 -4.52
N ALA A 43 -5.66 -9.21 -5.23
CA ALA A 43 -4.75 -8.08 -5.49
C ALA A 43 -5.40 -6.99 -6.36
N GLN A 44 -6.17 -7.36 -7.38
CA GLN A 44 -6.90 -6.39 -8.21
C GLN A 44 -7.97 -5.64 -7.39
N ILE A 45 -8.67 -6.33 -6.49
CA ILE A 45 -9.61 -5.69 -5.57
C ILE A 45 -8.87 -4.74 -4.62
N ALA A 46 -7.72 -5.16 -4.06
CA ALA A 46 -6.89 -4.29 -3.21
C ALA A 46 -6.46 -3.01 -3.95
N LYS A 47 -6.01 -3.15 -5.20
CA LYS A 47 -5.64 -2.03 -6.07
C LYS A 47 -6.80 -1.07 -6.30
N SER A 48 -8.01 -1.55 -6.59
CA SER A 48 -9.19 -0.71 -6.83
C SER A 48 -9.62 0.10 -5.61
N LEU A 49 -9.24 -0.35 -4.41
CA LEU A 49 -9.52 0.29 -3.12
C LEU A 49 -8.34 1.14 -2.59
N ASP A 50 -7.29 1.35 -3.42
CA ASP A 50 -6.03 2.04 -3.05
C ASP A 50 -5.37 1.41 -1.80
N ILE A 51 -5.46 0.08 -1.69
CA ILE A 51 -4.82 -0.70 -0.63
C ILE A 51 -3.53 -1.29 -1.18
N ARG A 52 -2.40 -0.92 -0.58
CA ARG A 52 -1.09 -1.42 -0.96
C ARG A 52 -0.79 -2.73 -0.24
N VAL A 53 -0.24 -3.71 -0.97
CA VAL A 53 0.11 -5.01 -0.40
C VAL A 53 1.61 -5.23 -0.49
N TYR A 54 2.25 -5.38 0.66
CA TYR A 54 3.62 -5.88 0.76
C TYR A 54 3.59 -7.38 0.98
N THR A 55 4.31 -8.12 0.17
CA THR A 55 4.35 -9.58 0.28
C THR A 55 5.69 -10.04 0.82
N ILE A 56 5.69 -10.96 1.77
CA ILE A 56 6.89 -11.51 2.40
C ILE A 56 6.82 -13.03 2.34
N GLY A 57 7.68 -13.63 1.52
CA GLY A 57 7.90 -15.07 1.53
C GLY A 57 8.86 -15.46 2.65
N VAL A 58 8.42 -16.31 3.58
CA VAL A 58 9.24 -16.77 4.71
C VAL A 58 9.66 -18.20 4.50
N GLY A 59 10.94 -18.46 4.59
CA GLY A 59 11.48 -19.80 4.52
C GLY A 59 12.72 -19.90 3.65
N THR A 60 13.36 -21.04 3.74
CA THR A 60 14.48 -21.43 2.87
C THR A 60 13.97 -22.41 1.82
N ASN A 61 14.52 -22.37 0.60
CA ASN A 61 14.25 -23.42 -0.41
C ASN A 61 14.85 -24.73 0.05
N LYS A 62 14.28 -25.33 1.10
CA LYS A 62 14.73 -26.58 1.70
C LYS A 62 13.62 -27.60 1.64
N VAL A 63 13.99 -28.84 1.73
CA VAL A 63 13.09 -29.95 1.88
C VAL A 63 12.53 -29.96 3.31
N ALA A 64 11.24 -30.25 3.47
CA ALA A 64 10.63 -30.48 4.78
C ALA A 64 10.19 -31.95 4.90
N PRO A 65 10.37 -32.55 6.08
CA PRO A 65 9.88 -33.90 6.32
C PRO A 65 8.35 -33.89 6.35
N TYR A 66 7.74 -34.58 5.41
CA TYR A 66 6.29 -34.75 5.31
C TYR A 66 5.89 -36.17 5.75
N PRO A 67 4.97 -36.33 6.69
CA PRO A 67 4.50 -37.66 7.13
C PRO A 67 3.62 -38.29 6.05
N MET A 68 4.08 -39.40 5.47
CA MET A 68 3.29 -40.24 4.55
C MET A 68 2.81 -41.48 5.30
N PRO A 69 1.50 -41.77 5.29
CA PRO A 69 0.99 -43.04 5.81
C PRO A 69 1.43 -44.19 4.93
N VAL A 70 2.03 -45.21 5.49
CA VAL A 70 2.44 -46.45 4.83
C VAL A 70 1.85 -47.66 5.56
N ALA A 71 1.77 -48.81 4.86
CA ALA A 71 1.33 -50.04 5.49
C ALA A 71 2.30 -50.39 6.67
N GLY A 72 1.86 -50.13 7.90
CA GLY A 72 2.66 -50.37 9.11
C GLY A 72 3.09 -49.14 9.89
N GLY A 73 2.65 -47.90 9.51
CA GLY A 73 2.93 -46.71 10.29
C GLY A 73 3.02 -45.41 9.43
N VAL A 74 3.86 -44.49 9.91
CA VAL A 74 4.12 -43.21 9.22
C VAL A 74 5.58 -43.15 8.82
N GLN A 75 5.86 -42.92 7.55
CA GLN A 75 7.20 -42.67 7.05
C GLN A 75 7.36 -41.21 6.72
N TYR A 76 8.45 -40.58 7.14
CA TYR A 76 8.77 -39.19 6.80
C TYR A 76 9.55 -39.13 5.47
N VAL A 77 8.96 -38.46 4.49
CA VAL A 77 9.58 -38.24 3.18
C VAL A 77 9.90 -36.76 3.07
N ASN A 78 11.13 -36.46 2.65
CA ASN A 78 11.55 -35.08 2.42
C ASN A 78 10.96 -34.58 1.10
N ILE A 79 10.02 -33.62 1.17
CA ILE A 79 9.47 -32.96 -0.02
C ILE A 79 10.01 -31.54 -0.13
N PRO A 80 10.29 -31.05 -1.35
CA PRO A 80 10.69 -29.67 -1.56
C PRO A 80 9.56 -28.73 -1.18
N VAL A 81 9.87 -27.73 -0.37
CA VAL A 81 8.92 -26.66 -0.02
C VAL A 81 9.23 -25.48 -0.96
N GLU A 82 8.37 -25.25 -1.91
CA GLU A 82 8.49 -24.12 -2.82
C GLU A 82 7.58 -22.98 -2.35
N ILE A 83 8.18 -21.80 -2.20
CA ILE A 83 7.45 -20.56 -2.01
C ILE A 83 7.15 -20.01 -3.40
N ASP A 84 5.91 -19.78 -3.72
CA ASP A 84 5.48 -19.17 -4.99
C ASP A 84 5.87 -17.68 -5.01
N THR A 85 7.15 -17.45 -5.28
CA THR A 85 7.73 -16.09 -5.33
C THR A 85 7.19 -15.28 -6.49
N GLN A 86 6.77 -15.93 -7.58
CA GLN A 86 6.20 -15.24 -8.74
C GLN A 86 4.85 -14.63 -8.39
N THR A 87 3.91 -15.41 -7.88
CA THR A 87 2.60 -14.92 -7.45
C THR A 87 2.71 -13.83 -6.39
N LEU A 88 3.63 -13.96 -5.42
CA LEU A 88 3.85 -12.95 -4.39
C LEU A 88 4.40 -11.65 -4.97
N SER A 89 5.31 -11.72 -5.93
CA SER A 89 5.83 -10.57 -6.66
C SER A 89 4.74 -9.86 -7.47
N ASP A 90 3.93 -10.63 -8.19
CA ASP A 90 2.86 -10.10 -9.03
C ASP A 90 1.77 -9.38 -8.20
N ILE A 91 1.41 -9.91 -7.02
CA ILE A 91 0.52 -9.25 -6.06
C ILE A 91 1.11 -7.89 -5.64
N ALA A 92 2.39 -7.88 -5.23
CA ALA A 92 3.07 -6.68 -4.76
C ALA A 92 3.13 -5.61 -5.86
N VAL A 93 3.57 -5.97 -7.06
CA VAL A 93 3.65 -5.05 -8.21
C VAL A 93 2.28 -4.49 -8.57
N THR A 94 1.25 -5.34 -8.64
CA THR A 94 -0.13 -4.94 -8.98
C THR A 94 -0.67 -3.89 -8.03
N THR A 95 -0.33 -3.99 -6.74
CA THR A 95 -0.82 -3.10 -5.67
C THR A 95 0.17 -2.00 -5.29
N GLN A 96 1.23 -1.78 -6.09
CA GLN A 96 2.30 -0.79 -5.83
C GLN A 96 3.04 -1.00 -4.51
N GLY A 97 3.07 -2.22 -4.02
CA GLY A 97 3.90 -2.67 -2.91
C GLY A 97 5.23 -3.25 -3.37
N ASN A 98 5.90 -3.97 -2.49
CA ASN A 98 7.16 -4.66 -2.78
C ASN A 98 7.11 -6.10 -2.26
N PHE A 99 7.77 -7.00 -2.99
CA PHE A 99 8.02 -8.36 -2.55
C PHE A 99 9.33 -8.42 -1.75
N TYR A 100 9.32 -9.16 -0.66
CA TYR A 100 10.49 -9.44 0.16
C TYR A 100 10.61 -10.93 0.43
N ARG A 101 11.83 -11.36 0.73
CA ARG A 101 12.11 -12.72 1.20
C ARG A 101 12.83 -12.68 2.53
N ALA A 102 12.35 -13.43 3.51
CA ALA A 102 12.95 -13.57 4.82
C ALA A 102 13.32 -15.04 5.08
N THR A 103 14.59 -15.31 5.34
CA THR A 103 15.08 -16.64 5.71
C THR A 103 15.34 -16.80 7.22
N ASN A 104 15.27 -15.69 7.95
CA ASN A 104 15.48 -15.64 9.39
C ASN A 104 14.79 -14.43 10.04
N ASN A 105 14.64 -14.47 11.37
CA ASN A 105 13.97 -13.42 12.13
C ASN A 105 14.65 -12.04 12.06
N ARG A 106 15.98 -11.99 11.87
CA ARG A 106 16.70 -10.71 11.71
C ARG A 106 16.29 -10.00 10.42
N GLN A 107 16.26 -10.73 9.32
CA GLN A 107 15.80 -10.22 8.03
C GLN A 107 14.34 -9.78 8.10
N LEU A 108 13.46 -10.57 8.71
CA LEU A 108 12.07 -10.22 8.88
C LEU A 108 11.91 -8.89 9.64
N LYS A 109 12.62 -8.70 10.75
CA LYS A 109 12.61 -7.43 11.50
C LYS A 109 13.12 -6.25 10.66
N GLN A 110 14.13 -6.48 9.81
CA GLN A 110 14.63 -5.43 8.92
C GLN A 110 13.60 -5.06 7.86
N ILE A 111 12.93 -6.03 7.24
CA ILE A 111 11.87 -5.82 6.26
C ILE A 111 10.74 -4.97 6.84
N TYR A 112 10.28 -5.25 8.06
CA TYR A 112 9.26 -4.43 8.72
C TYR A 112 9.70 -2.97 8.91
N LYS A 113 10.96 -2.73 9.28
CA LYS A 113 11.51 -1.37 9.40
C LYS A 113 11.57 -0.66 8.05
N ASP A 114 11.92 -1.38 7.00
CA ASP A 114 12.01 -0.82 5.65
C ASP A 114 10.62 -0.45 5.12
N ILE A 115 9.60 -1.30 5.34
CA ILE A 115 8.20 -1.00 5.00
C ILE A 115 7.71 0.23 5.78
N ASP A 116 7.95 0.31 7.08
CA ASP A 116 7.57 1.45 7.92
C ASP A 116 8.21 2.76 7.42
N LYS A 117 9.49 2.73 7.06
CA LYS A 117 10.20 3.88 6.50
C LYS A 117 9.62 4.31 5.15
N LEU A 118 9.33 3.35 4.26
CA LEU A 118 8.73 3.62 2.94
C LEU A 118 7.34 4.27 3.07
N GLU A 119 6.50 3.76 3.97
CA GLU A 119 5.15 4.31 4.17
C GLU A 119 5.19 5.70 4.80
N LYS A 120 6.05 5.94 5.77
CA LYS A 120 6.25 7.27 6.37
C LYS A 120 6.73 8.30 5.34
N THR A 121 7.66 7.92 4.46
CA THR A 121 8.17 8.79 3.40
C THR A 121 7.06 9.16 2.42
N LYS A 122 6.26 8.17 1.96
CA LYS A 122 5.13 8.41 1.04
C LYS A 122 4.05 9.30 1.64
N MET A 123 3.75 9.17 2.93
CA MET A 123 2.81 10.05 3.63
C MET A 123 3.32 11.50 3.71
N ASN A 124 4.61 11.69 3.94
CA ASN A 124 5.21 13.03 4.01
C ASN A 124 5.17 13.73 2.66
N VAL A 125 5.47 13.04 1.56
CA VAL A 125 5.38 13.61 0.19
C VAL A 125 3.96 14.07 -0.13
N LYS A 126 2.93 13.29 0.21
CA LYS A 126 1.52 13.70 0.02
C LYS A 126 1.15 14.94 0.86
N LYS A 127 1.77 15.18 2.00
CA LYS A 127 1.56 16.41 2.81
C LYS A 127 2.12 17.65 2.13
N PHE A 128 3.27 17.56 1.47
CA PHE A 128 3.92 18.69 0.81
C PHE A 128 3.24 19.11 -0.50
N SER A 129 2.45 18.25 -1.13
CA SER A 129 1.76 18.57 -2.39
C SER A 129 0.46 19.37 -2.21
N LYS A 130 -0.07 19.55 -1.00
CA LYS A 130 -1.12 20.53 -0.71
C LYS A 130 -0.48 21.88 -0.39
N ARG A 131 0.07 22.56 -1.38
CA ARG A 131 0.29 24.00 -1.30
C ARG A 131 -1.08 24.67 -1.22
N TYR A 132 -1.43 25.21 -0.10
CA TYR A 132 -2.48 26.21 -0.01
C TYR A 132 -1.93 27.47 -0.67
N GLU A 133 -2.34 27.72 -1.88
CA GLU A 133 -2.07 29.00 -2.53
C GLU A 133 -2.94 30.06 -1.85
N ALA A 134 -2.39 30.68 -0.81
CA ALA A 134 -3.08 31.71 -0.03
C ALA A 134 -3.10 33.10 -0.71
N TYR A 135 -2.90 33.15 -2.05
CA TYR A 135 -2.89 34.42 -2.78
C TYR A 135 -4.30 34.99 -3.04
N GLN A 136 -5.34 34.14 -3.06
CA GLN A 136 -6.71 34.56 -3.39
C GLN A 136 -7.23 35.74 -2.58
N PRO A 137 -7.13 35.78 -1.21
CA PRO A 137 -7.60 36.94 -0.45
C PRO A 137 -6.81 38.21 -0.75
N PHE A 138 -5.51 38.09 -1.01
CA PHE A 138 -4.68 39.24 -1.37
C PHE A 138 -4.99 39.76 -2.79
N ALA A 139 -5.27 38.87 -3.74
CA ALA A 139 -5.68 39.26 -5.07
C ALA A 139 -7.02 39.98 -5.07
N ILE A 140 -7.99 39.51 -4.29
CA ILE A 140 -9.31 40.16 -4.13
C ILE A 140 -9.13 41.55 -3.48
N ALA A 141 -8.33 41.67 -2.43
CA ALA A 141 -8.06 42.95 -1.77
C ALA A 141 -7.38 43.95 -2.73
N ALA A 142 -6.43 43.52 -3.56
CA ALA A 142 -5.78 44.34 -4.56
C ALA A 142 -6.77 44.86 -5.62
N ILE A 143 -7.65 44.00 -6.14
CA ILE A 143 -8.67 44.40 -7.11
C ILE A 143 -9.64 45.41 -6.47
N PHE A 144 -10.07 45.19 -5.23
CA PHE A 144 -10.96 46.09 -4.52
C PHE A 144 -10.32 47.48 -4.27
N SER A 145 -9.04 47.51 -3.89
CA SER A 145 -8.26 48.74 -3.73
C SER A 145 -8.18 49.53 -5.04
N LEU A 146 -7.94 48.86 -6.14
CA LEU A 146 -7.85 49.49 -7.48
C LEU A 146 -9.18 50.08 -7.95
N LEU A 147 -10.28 49.37 -7.72
CA LEU A 147 -11.63 49.84 -7.99
C LEU A 147 -11.98 51.07 -7.14
N LEU A 148 -11.61 51.04 -5.85
CA LEU A 148 -11.83 52.16 -4.93
C LEU A 148 -11.05 53.41 -5.37
N GLU A 149 -9.80 53.25 -5.78
CA GLU A 149 -8.99 54.34 -6.33
C GLU A 149 -9.65 55.00 -7.54
N ILE A 150 -10.13 54.20 -8.52
CA ILE A 150 -10.79 54.68 -9.72
C ILE A 150 -12.08 55.45 -9.35
N LEU A 151 -12.87 54.95 -8.41
CA LEU A 151 -14.07 55.60 -7.90
C LEU A 151 -13.77 56.93 -7.23
N LEU A 152 -12.80 56.97 -6.31
CA LEU A 152 -12.41 58.18 -5.61
C LEU A 152 -11.86 59.24 -6.58
N ARG A 153 -11.04 58.83 -7.54
CA ARG A 153 -10.49 59.72 -8.58
C ARG A 153 -11.56 60.32 -9.47
N ASN A 154 -12.61 59.62 -9.79
CA ASN A 154 -13.69 60.10 -10.67
C ASN A 154 -14.79 60.86 -9.92
N THR A 155 -14.96 60.66 -8.58
CA THR A 155 -16.03 61.28 -7.81
C THR A 155 -15.53 62.43 -6.95
N ILE A 156 -14.60 62.14 -5.99
CA ILE A 156 -14.21 63.07 -4.95
C ILE A 156 -12.98 63.87 -5.35
N LEU A 157 -12.00 63.24 -5.99
CA LEU A 157 -10.71 63.84 -6.37
C LEU A 157 -10.72 64.40 -7.82
N ARG A 158 -11.88 64.56 -8.42
CA ARG A 158 -12.00 65.18 -9.74
C ARG A 158 -11.69 66.69 -9.58
N ARG A 159 -10.45 67.08 -9.83
CA ARG A 159 -10.10 68.51 -9.98
C ARG A 159 -10.84 69.04 -11.18
N ILE A 160 -11.79 69.95 -10.93
CA ILE A 160 -12.38 70.81 -11.94
C ILE A 160 -11.30 71.77 -12.39
N PRO A 161 -11.04 71.95 -13.67
CA PRO A 161 -10.06 72.88 -14.16
C PRO A 161 -10.45 74.32 -13.85
#